data_3d1ecf43d50357d33810a173eab22c7a
#
_entry.id   3d1ecf43d50357d33810a173eab22c7a
#
_cell.length_a   1.000
_cell.length_b   1.000
_cell.length_c   1.000
_cell.angle_alpha   90.00
_cell.angle_beta   90.00
_cell.angle_gamma   90.00
#
_symmetry.space_group_name_H-M   'P 1'
#
loop_
_entity.id
_entity.type
_entity.pdbx_description
1 polymer ?
#
loop_
_entity_poly.entity_id
_entity_poly.type
_entity_poly.pdbx_seq_one_letter_code
_entity_poly.pdbx_strand_id
1 'polypeptide(L)'
;MTETVTYRPPRSEELADCALIWHASVNDYMSRLGHPLPPPVLEPALRLAEHLLGTDPDRFRVAVRSSGAGKGERIVGFGIGLQREHVWFLSQLYVLPAEQRRGIGRALLTLVLPSAPAAGTADAGSGPGAGSGPGAGSGPGAGSGPGAGSGPGTADASTEPGGSRPGVLATCSDSVQPISNGLYGRLGIVARMPVFNLVGRPTSPSVLPALPAGIEAVPLEPADRLSHRNPAGPGKAELCDTIDFIDRQVLGYAHQPDHLFLRVQGRTGFLYRTAAGEPLGYGYSSQVGRFGPVALLDETLTAPVISHLMAAIEPRGATSVWVPGANDRAMVALLRAGLRIEGFPAMLCWTRPFAAFDRYLPAGLALL
;
A
#
# COMPACT_ATOMS: atom_id res chain seq x y z
N MET A 1 18.88 37.39 0.93
CA MET A 1 19.42 36.11 0.41
C MET A 1 18.27 35.12 0.35
N THR A 2 17.93 34.67 -0.83
CA THR A 2 16.81 33.75 -1.07
C THR A 2 17.20 32.36 -0.57
N GLU A 3 16.51 31.87 0.44
CA GLU A 3 16.59 30.46 0.86
C GLU A 3 16.10 29.57 -0.28
N THR A 4 16.95 28.68 -0.74
CA THR A 4 16.64 27.78 -1.86
C THR A 4 16.32 26.38 -1.33
N VAL A 5 15.30 25.73 -1.91
CA VAL A 5 15.01 24.32 -1.66
C VAL A 5 15.52 23.51 -2.84
N THR A 6 16.34 22.52 -2.55
CA THR A 6 16.85 21.53 -3.52
C THR A 6 16.25 20.15 -3.25
N TYR A 7 16.25 19.28 -4.25
CA TYR A 7 15.67 17.93 -4.16
C TYR A 7 16.69 16.91 -4.60
N ARG A 8 16.91 15.88 -3.80
CA ARG A 8 17.88 14.82 -4.08
C ARG A 8 17.49 13.51 -3.42
N PRO A 9 18.11 12.36 -3.76
CA PRO A 9 18.01 11.16 -2.95
C PRO A 9 18.49 11.42 -1.51
N PRO A 10 17.93 10.74 -0.48
CA PRO A 10 18.44 10.82 0.88
C PRO A 10 19.77 10.05 1.00
N ARG A 11 20.57 10.42 1.99
CA ARG A 11 21.66 9.59 2.50
C ARG A 11 21.14 8.68 3.60
N SER A 12 21.79 7.56 3.86
CA SER A 12 21.35 6.60 4.89
C SER A 12 21.28 7.23 6.29
N GLU A 13 22.20 8.11 6.63
CA GLU A 13 22.22 8.84 7.90
C GLU A 13 21.08 9.86 8.06
N GLU A 14 20.43 10.24 6.96
CA GLU A 14 19.32 11.22 6.94
C GLU A 14 17.94 10.57 7.13
N LEU A 15 17.85 9.25 7.17
CA LEU A 15 16.57 8.54 7.33
C LEU A 15 15.94 8.81 8.70
N ALA A 16 16.76 9.05 9.73
CA ALA A 16 16.29 9.48 11.04
C ALA A 16 15.56 10.84 10.97
N ASP A 17 16.07 11.77 10.15
CA ASP A 17 15.41 13.08 9.93
C ASP A 17 14.06 12.88 9.20
N CYS A 18 13.98 11.96 8.25
CA CYS A 18 12.71 11.61 7.59
C CYS A 18 11.68 11.07 8.60
N ALA A 19 12.10 10.20 9.53
CA ALA A 19 11.22 9.69 10.58
C ALA A 19 10.76 10.81 11.55
N LEU A 20 11.63 11.76 11.89
CA LEU A 20 11.28 12.94 12.69
C LEU A 20 10.29 13.85 11.95
N ILE A 21 10.47 14.07 10.64
CA ILE A 21 9.55 14.86 9.81
C ILE A 21 8.18 14.19 9.73
N TRP A 22 8.13 12.87 9.54
CA TRP A 22 6.90 12.09 9.60
C TRP A 22 6.18 12.34 10.94
N HIS A 23 6.86 12.13 12.06
CA HIS A 23 6.29 12.29 13.40
C HIS A 23 5.80 13.71 13.65
N ALA A 24 6.60 14.73 13.31
CA ALA A 24 6.23 16.13 13.47
C ALA A 24 4.99 16.50 12.63
N SER A 25 4.92 16.00 11.39
CA SER A 25 3.79 16.26 10.49
C SER A 25 2.51 15.59 10.93
N VAL A 26 2.60 14.35 11.43
CA VAL A 26 1.46 13.61 11.96
C VAL A 26 0.96 14.25 13.26
N ASN A 27 1.87 14.65 14.17
CA ASN A 27 1.50 15.31 15.41
C ASN A 27 0.80 16.65 15.18
N ASP A 28 1.31 17.50 14.28
CA ASP A 28 0.65 18.76 13.92
C ASP A 28 -0.75 18.52 13.39
N TYR A 29 -0.91 17.52 12.52
CA TYR A 29 -2.17 17.15 11.93
C TYR A 29 -3.16 16.59 12.97
N MET A 30 -2.75 15.62 13.81
CA MET A 30 -3.57 15.06 14.88
C MET A 30 -3.98 16.12 15.91
N SER A 31 -3.07 17.00 16.27
CA SER A 31 -3.35 18.11 17.18
C SER A 31 -4.45 19.03 16.63
N ARG A 32 -4.39 19.37 15.34
CA ARG A 32 -5.42 20.21 14.69
C ARG A 32 -6.80 19.57 14.65
N LEU A 33 -6.85 18.24 14.65
CA LEU A 33 -8.11 17.47 14.67
C LEU A 33 -8.59 17.18 16.11
N GLY A 34 -7.83 17.57 17.15
CA GLY A 34 -8.16 17.25 18.54
C GLY A 34 -8.03 15.76 18.87
N HIS A 35 -7.24 15.01 18.09
CA HIS A 35 -6.96 13.60 18.34
C HIS A 35 -5.74 13.41 19.25
N PRO A 36 -5.66 12.28 20.00
CA PRO A 36 -4.47 11.93 20.76
C PRO A 36 -3.23 11.89 19.86
N LEU A 37 -2.12 12.40 20.36
CA LEU A 37 -0.86 12.36 19.62
C LEU A 37 -0.28 10.94 19.65
N PRO A 38 0.24 10.44 18.53
CA PRO A 38 0.94 9.16 18.52
C PRO A 38 2.20 9.24 19.40
N PRO A 39 2.57 8.13 20.05
CA PRO A 39 3.78 8.08 20.86
C PRO A 39 5.02 8.34 19.98
N PRO A 40 6.12 8.88 20.53
CA PRO A 40 7.33 9.20 19.80
C PRO A 40 8.17 7.94 19.49
N VAL A 41 7.55 6.95 18.88
CA VAL A 41 8.20 5.69 18.46
C VAL A 41 8.56 5.81 16.99
N LEU A 42 9.80 6.16 16.69
CA LEU A 42 10.29 6.41 15.33
C LEU A 42 10.78 5.16 14.61
N GLU A 43 11.12 4.12 15.36
CA GLU A 43 11.74 2.90 14.85
C GLU A 43 10.97 2.24 13.69
N PRO A 44 9.64 2.07 13.73
CA PRO A 44 8.92 1.48 12.58
C PRO A 44 8.98 2.34 11.32
N ALA A 45 8.97 3.67 11.46
CA ALA A 45 9.08 4.59 10.33
C ALA A 45 10.48 4.57 9.74
N LEU A 46 11.52 4.53 10.59
CA LEU A 46 12.91 4.42 10.16
C LEU A 46 13.15 3.12 9.39
N ARG A 47 12.74 1.97 9.93
CA ARG A 47 12.90 0.68 9.26
C ARG A 47 12.17 0.60 7.93
N LEU A 48 10.98 1.19 7.84
CA LEU A 48 10.26 1.28 6.56
C LEU A 48 11.02 2.15 5.56
N ALA A 49 11.58 3.28 5.99
CA ALA A 49 12.40 4.14 5.14
C ALA A 49 13.68 3.44 4.66
N GLU A 50 14.35 2.68 5.54
CA GLU A 50 15.51 1.84 5.18
C GLU A 50 15.15 0.79 4.13
N HIS A 51 14.04 0.07 4.35
CA HIS A 51 13.53 -0.92 3.39
C HIS A 51 13.27 -0.29 2.02
N LEU A 52 12.52 0.81 1.98
CA LEU A 52 12.15 1.47 0.73
C LEU A 52 13.34 2.16 0.05
N LEU A 53 14.35 2.63 0.80
CA LEU A 53 15.60 3.10 0.20
C LEU A 53 16.36 1.95 -0.47
N GLY A 54 16.31 0.76 0.12
CA GLY A 54 16.95 -0.43 -0.45
C GLY A 54 16.23 -1.00 -1.67
N THR A 55 14.89 -0.91 -1.73
CA THR A 55 14.09 -1.50 -2.82
C THR A 55 13.74 -0.53 -3.94
N ASP A 56 13.57 0.76 -3.61
CA ASP A 56 13.10 1.80 -4.53
C ASP A 56 13.93 3.10 -4.43
N PRO A 57 15.28 3.06 -4.53
CA PRO A 57 16.16 4.22 -4.28
C PRO A 57 15.86 5.39 -5.24
N ASP A 58 15.45 5.11 -6.46
CA ASP A 58 15.12 6.13 -7.46
C ASP A 58 13.80 6.85 -7.18
N ARG A 59 12.97 6.33 -6.27
CA ARG A 59 11.67 6.87 -5.88
C ARG A 59 11.64 7.39 -4.44
N PHE A 60 12.81 7.61 -3.85
CA PHE A 60 12.94 8.27 -2.57
C PHE A 60 13.64 9.61 -2.74
N ARG A 61 12.97 10.71 -2.41
CA ARG A 61 13.49 12.09 -2.53
C ARG A 61 13.29 12.85 -1.23
N VAL A 62 14.31 13.64 -0.88
CA VAL A 62 14.25 14.63 0.20
C VAL A 62 14.29 16.05 -0.37
N ALA A 63 13.56 16.95 0.29
CA ALA A 63 13.62 18.38 0.06
C ALA A 63 14.57 18.98 1.09
N VAL A 64 15.63 19.62 0.64
CA VAL A 64 16.70 20.19 1.47
C VAL A 64 16.67 21.70 1.36
N ARG A 65 16.57 22.38 2.49
CA ARG A 65 16.69 23.83 2.57
C ARG A 65 18.11 24.23 2.97
N SER A 66 18.72 25.06 2.15
CA SER A 66 20.02 25.67 2.44
C SER A 66 19.79 27.06 3.01
N SER A 67 20.29 27.32 4.22
CA SER A 67 20.36 28.65 4.80
C SER A 67 21.69 29.26 4.40
N GLY A 68 21.72 30.18 3.43
CA GLY A 68 22.94 30.76 2.83
C GLY A 68 24.13 30.99 3.77
N ALA A 69 25.35 31.03 3.18
CA ALA A 69 26.66 31.28 3.81
C ALA A 69 26.86 30.71 5.23
N GLY A 70 27.20 29.43 5.35
CA GLY A 70 27.71 28.84 6.60
C GLY A 70 26.70 28.28 7.58
N LYS A 71 25.39 28.38 7.34
CA LYS A 71 24.34 27.69 8.11
C LYS A 71 23.93 26.43 7.35
N GLY A 72 24.18 25.26 7.91
CA GLY A 72 24.01 23.94 7.29
C GLY A 72 22.72 23.68 6.50
N GLU A 73 22.70 22.58 5.79
CA GLU A 73 21.52 22.04 5.11
C GLU A 73 20.56 21.40 6.13
N ARG A 74 19.26 21.53 5.91
CA ARG A 74 18.22 20.86 6.70
C ARG A 74 17.19 20.22 5.80
N ILE A 75 16.83 18.97 6.06
CA ILE A 75 15.72 18.31 5.41
C ILE A 75 14.42 18.92 5.92
N VAL A 76 13.51 19.29 5.02
CA VAL A 76 12.23 19.93 5.32
C VAL A 76 11.03 19.15 4.82
N GLY A 77 11.27 18.08 4.08
CA GLY A 77 10.23 17.18 3.58
C GLY A 77 10.82 16.01 2.83
N PHE A 78 10.02 14.98 2.62
CA PHE A 78 10.40 13.81 1.83
C PHE A 78 9.20 13.17 1.15
N GLY A 79 9.46 12.42 0.09
CA GLY A 79 8.48 11.60 -0.61
C GLY A 79 9.07 10.25 -0.98
N ILE A 80 8.28 9.19 -0.83
CA ILE A 80 8.64 7.81 -1.17
C ILE A 80 7.52 7.19 -1.98
N GLY A 81 7.82 6.81 -3.23
CA GLY A 81 7.02 5.89 -4.02
C GLY A 81 7.66 4.51 -4.04
N LEU A 82 6.87 3.48 -4.13
CA LEU A 82 7.34 2.13 -4.42
C LEU A 82 6.71 1.63 -5.71
N GLN A 83 7.39 0.74 -6.41
CA GLN A 83 6.82 0.11 -7.59
C GLN A 83 6.97 -1.41 -7.48
N ARG A 84 5.85 -2.09 -7.67
CA ARG A 84 5.77 -3.54 -7.75
C ARG A 84 5.07 -3.89 -9.07
N GLU A 85 5.79 -4.50 -9.97
CA GLU A 85 5.32 -4.77 -11.33
C GLU A 85 4.65 -3.52 -11.96
N HIS A 86 3.37 -3.59 -12.32
CA HIS A 86 2.61 -2.51 -12.95
C HIS A 86 1.92 -1.55 -11.98
N VAL A 87 2.08 -1.73 -10.67
CA VAL A 87 1.50 -0.87 -9.63
C VAL A 87 2.57 0.04 -9.05
N TRP A 88 2.34 1.34 -9.11
CA TRP A 88 3.07 2.34 -8.36
C TRP A 88 2.22 2.81 -7.18
N PHE A 89 2.81 2.83 -6.00
CA PHE A 89 2.15 3.23 -4.77
C PHE A 89 2.94 4.33 -4.07
N LEU A 90 2.29 5.46 -3.79
CA LEU A 90 2.86 6.49 -2.94
C LEU A 90 2.78 6.03 -1.48
N SER A 91 3.90 5.61 -0.93
CA SER A 91 4.01 5.14 0.45
C SER A 91 3.98 6.29 1.45
N GLN A 92 4.77 7.33 1.20
CA GLN A 92 4.90 8.46 2.14
C GLN A 92 5.12 9.77 1.40
N LEU A 93 4.51 10.85 1.91
CA LEU A 93 4.74 12.22 1.47
C LEU A 93 4.53 13.18 2.62
N TYR A 94 5.61 13.68 3.19
CA TYR A 94 5.57 14.55 4.36
C TYR A 94 6.42 15.81 4.17
N VAL A 95 5.91 16.93 4.65
CA VAL A 95 6.57 18.23 4.66
C VAL A 95 6.35 18.85 6.02
N LEU A 96 7.42 19.35 6.64
CA LEU A 96 7.34 20.03 7.94
C LEU A 96 6.23 21.09 7.94
N PRO A 97 5.42 21.19 8.99
CA PRO A 97 4.27 22.12 9.04
C PRO A 97 4.64 23.56 8.66
N ALA A 98 5.78 24.07 9.15
CA ALA A 98 6.27 25.42 8.84
C ALA A 98 6.68 25.64 7.37
N GLU A 99 6.88 24.55 6.61
CA GLU A 99 7.34 24.56 5.22
C GLU A 99 6.22 24.19 4.22
N GLN A 100 5.05 23.88 4.71
CA GLN A 100 3.88 23.57 3.86
C GLN A 100 3.39 24.80 3.09
N ARG A 101 2.54 24.57 2.08
CA ARG A 101 1.96 25.60 1.17
C ARG A 101 2.98 26.35 0.30
N ARG A 102 4.22 25.88 0.23
CA ARG A 102 5.30 26.45 -0.61
C ARG A 102 5.59 25.61 -1.88
N GLY A 103 4.72 24.66 -2.21
CA GLY A 103 4.87 23.79 -3.37
C GLY A 103 5.79 22.57 -3.18
N ILE A 104 6.46 22.43 -2.02
CA ILE A 104 7.43 21.35 -1.75
C ILE A 104 6.80 19.96 -1.92
N GLY A 105 5.61 19.73 -1.34
CA GLY A 105 4.93 18.43 -1.46
C GLY A 105 4.59 18.07 -2.92
N ARG A 106 4.20 19.07 -3.74
CA ARG A 106 3.94 18.84 -5.18
C ARG A 106 5.22 18.48 -5.91
N ALA A 107 6.31 19.19 -5.65
CA ALA A 107 7.61 18.93 -6.28
C ALA A 107 8.12 17.53 -5.91
N LEU A 108 8.07 17.16 -4.62
CA LEU A 108 8.42 15.81 -4.16
C LEU A 108 7.57 14.74 -4.85
N LEU A 109 6.24 14.90 -4.89
CA LEU A 109 5.35 13.96 -5.57
C LEU A 109 5.71 13.79 -7.04
N THR A 110 5.96 14.89 -7.76
CA THR A 110 6.38 14.84 -9.17
C THR A 110 7.68 14.05 -9.36
N LEU A 111 8.63 14.17 -8.43
CA LEU A 111 9.95 13.51 -8.51
C LEU A 111 9.91 12.02 -8.16
N VAL A 112 8.92 11.57 -7.39
CA VAL A 112 8.78 10.15 -7.03
C VAL A 112 7.75 9.43 -7.91
N LEU A 113 6.98 10.16 -8.71
CA LEU A 113 6.12 9.57 -9.73
C LEU A 113 6.96 8.84 -10.78
N PRO A 114 6.42 7.78 -11.38
CA PRO A 114 7.06 7.11 -12.49
C PRO A 114 7.24 8.11 -13.65
N SER A 115 8.45 8.19 -14.19
CA SER A 115 8.74 9.01 -15.37
C SER A 115 7.83 8.56 -16.51
N ALA A 116 7.21 9.52 -17.22
CA ALA A 116 6.62 9.20 -18.50
C ALA A 116 7.76 8.69 -19.41
N PRO A 117 7.58 7.62 -20.19
CA PRO A 117 8.54 7.29 -21.22
C PRO A 117 8.75 8.55 -22.08
N ALA A 118 10.00 8.89 -22.37
CA ALA A 118 10.31 9.97 -23.29
C ALA A 118 9.44 9.72 -24.54
N ALA A 119 8.61 10.71 -24.92
CA ALA A 119 7.83 10.61 -26.13
C ALA A 119 8.83 10.37 -27.25
N GLY A 120 8.83 9.14 -27.78
CA GLY A 120 9.59 8.85 -28.98
C GLY A 120 9.23 9.92 -30.00
N THR A 121 10.22 10.55 -30.57
CA THR A 121 10.08 11.48 -31.67
C THR A 121 9.19 10.81 -32.71
N ALA A 122 7.90 11.17 -32.71
CA ALA A 122 7.00 10.78 -33.77
C ALA A 122 7.54 11.48 -35.05
N ASP A 123 8.02 10.65 -35.95
CA ASP A 123 8.44 11.02 -37.29
C ASP A 123 7.33 11.87 -37.93
N ALA A 124 7.67 13.09 -38.31
CA ALA A 124 6.76 14.00 -38.97
C ALA A 124 6.55 13.53 -40.40
N GLY A 125 5.64 12.60 -40.61
CA GLY A 125 5.13 12.18 -41.92
C GLY A 125 4.03 13.13 -42.40
N SER A 126 4.39 13.94 -43.33
CA SER A 126 3.62 14.89 -44.13
C SER A 126 2.36 14.34 -44.77
N GLY A 127 1.31 15.19 -44.81
CA GLY A 127 0.41 15.23 -45.96
C GLY A 127 -1.05 15.57 -45.65
N PRO A 128 -1.66 16.49 -46.40
CA PRO A 128 -2.92 17.12 -46.03
C PRO A 128 -4.14 16.50 -46.70
N GLY A 129 -5.30 16.54 -46.05
CA GLY A 129 -6.59 16.22 -46.64
C GLY A 129 -7.70 17.05 -46.02
N ALA A 130 -8.08 18.12 -46.67
CA ALA A 130 -9.26 18.90 -46.38
C ALA A 130 -10.54 18.16 -46.81
N GLY A 131 -11.61 18.20 -45.99
CA GLY A 131 -12.94 17.74 -46.36
C GLY A 131 -13.98 18.32 -45.42
N SER A 132 -14.63 19.35 -45.93
CA SER A 132 -15.73 20.10 -45.35
C SER A 132 -17.07 19.37 -45.42
N GLY A 133 -18.00 19.64 -44.45
CA GLY A 133 -19.43 19.56 -44.65
C GLY A 133 -20.24 19.28 -43.38
N PRO A 134 -21.28 20.10 -43.08
CA PRO A 134 -22.07 20.02 -41.83
C PRO A 134 -23.36 19.21 -42.01
N GLY A 135 -23.82 18.61 -40.92
CA GLY A 135 -25.13 17.97 -40.81
C GLY A 135 -25.74 18.09 -39.43
N ALA A 136 -26.71 18.96 -39.30
CA ALA A 136 -27.56 19.08 -38.14
C ALA A 136 -28.64 17.96 -38.11
N GLY A 137 -29.02 17.45 -36.92
CA GLY A 137 -30.14 16.57 -36.77
C GLY A 137 -30.53 16.34 -35.30
N SER A 138 -31.60 16.99 -34.92
CA SER A 138 -32.26 17.00 -33.63
C SER A 138 -33.15 15.77 -33.40
N GLY A 139 -33.35 15.36 -32.09
CA GLY A 139 -34.55 14.67 -31.63
C GLY A 139 -34.36 13.78 -30.42
N PRO A 140 -35.22 13.89 -29.40
CA PRO A 140 -35.10 13.15 -28.15
C PRO A 140 -35.93 11.84 -28.15
N GLY A 141 -35.43 10.83 -27.47
CA GLY A 141 -36.19 9.59 -27.20
C GLY A 141 -35.90 9.04 -25.82
N ALA A 142 -36.95 9.09 -24.95
CA ALA A 142 -36.97 8.46 -23.64
C ALA A 142 -37.22 6.94 -23.77
N GLY A 143 -36.66 6.14 -22.85
CA GLY A 143 -37.01 4.73 -22.73
C GLY A 143 -36.16 3.94 -21.73
N SER A 144 -36.59 3.89 -20.51
CA SER A 144 -36.69 2.89 -19.45
C SER A 144 -36.01 1.51 -19.61
N GLY A 145 -35.32 1.07 -18.54
CA GLY A 145 -35.30 -0.30 -18.05
C GLY A 145 -33.93 -0.78 -17.55
N PRO A 146 -33.85 -1.34 -16.31
CA PRO A 146 -32.59 -1.83 -15.75
C PRO A 146 -32.30 -3.26 -16.20
N GLY A 147 -31.17 -3.47 -16.82
CA GLY A 147 -30.63 -4.79 -17.14
C GLY A 147 -29.51 -5.16 -16.18
N ALA A 148 -29.69 -6.27 -15.45
CA ALA A 148 -28.73 -6.89 -14.57
C ALA A 148 -27.59 -7.55 -15.34
N GLY A 149 -26.37 -7.47 -14.78
CA GLY A 149 -25.37 -8.53 -14.85
C GLY A 149 -24.42 -8.53 -16.02
N SER A 150 -23.18 -8.20 -15.74
CA SER A 150 -22.03 -8.87 -16.33
C SER A 150 -20.85 -8.73 -15.39
N GLY A 151 -20.29 -9.87 -15.00
CA GLY A 151 -19.13 -10.02 -14.14
C GLY A 151 -17.84 -9.45 -14.75
N PRO A 152 -16.78 -9.37 -13.96
CA PRO A 152 -15.52 -8.78 -14.41
C PRO A 152 -14.88 -9.63 -15.49
N GLY A 153 -14.74 -9.05 -16.67
CA GLY A 153 -14.02 -9.65 -17.78
C GLY A 153 -12.55 -9.83 -17.44
N THR A 154 -12.05 -11.04 -17.68
CA THR A 154 -10.63 -11.37 -17.64
C THR A 154 -9.87 -10.46 -18.60
N ALA A 155 -8.98 -9.61 -18.06
CA ALA A 155 -8.08 -8.80 -18.86
C ALA A 155 -6.98 -9.70 -19.43
N ASP A 156 -6.86 -9.71 -20.74
CA ASP A 156 -5.83 -10.37 -21.52
C ASP A 156 -4.45 -9.79 -21.16
N ALA A 157 -3.58 -10.65 -20.61
CA ALA A 157 -2.22 -10.29 -20.21
C ALA A 157 -1.27 -10.57 -21.38
N SER A 158 -1.14 -9.62 -22.31
CA SER A 158 -0.02 -9.62 -23.25
C SER A 158 1.22 -8.99 -22.61
N THR A 159 2.23 -9.82 -22.33
CA THR A 159 3.53 -9.49 -21.77
C THR A 159 4.43 -8.88 -22.83
N GLU A 160 4.81 -7.60 -22.69
CA GLU A 160 5.91 -6.97 -23.41
C GLU A 160 7.03 -6.64 -22.40
N PRO A 161 8.29 -7.04 -22.64
CA PRO A 161 9.43 -6.65 -21.79
C PRO A 161 10.04 -5.34 -22.26
N GLY A 162 9.69 -4.27 -21.62
CA GLY A 162 10.28 -2.95 -21.85
C GLY A 162 9.62 -1.93 -20.94
N GLY A 163 10.39 -1.20 -20.12
CA GLY A 163 10.02 -0.24 -19.10
C GLY A 163 8.70 0.50 -19.28
N SER A 164 7.58 -0.20 -19.17
CA SER A 164 6.26 0.36 -19.39
C SER A 164 5.84 1.20 -18.18
N ARG A 165 5.15 2.30 -18.46
CA ARG A 165 4.49 3.17 -17.48
C ARG A 165 3.66 2.31 -16.54
N PRO A 166 3.72 2.54 -15.20
CA PRO A 166 2.88 1.76 -14.27
C PRO A 166 1.43 1.86 -14.72
N GLY A 167 0.79 0.71 -14.77
CA GLY A 167 -0.60 0.63 -15.18
C GLY A 167 -1.56 1.22 -14.15
N VAL A 168 -1.13 1.27 -12.86
CA VAL A 168 -1.91 1.76 -11.72
C VAL A 168 -1.07 2.73 -10.92
N LEU A 169 -1.65 3.87 -10.57
CA LEU A 169 -1.14 4.76 -9.53
C LEU A 169 -2.08 4.67 -8.32
N ALA A 170 -1.51 4.46 -7.12
CA ALA A 170 -2.29 4.31 -5.90
C ALA A 170 -1.61 4.97 -4.69
N THR A 171 -2.36 5.19 -3.63
CA THR A 171 -1.90 5.64 -2.31
C THR A 171 -2.96 5.40 -1.25
N CYS A 172 -2.57 5.47 0.02
CA CYS A 172 -3.51 5.68 1.13
C CYS A 172 -3.39 7.12 1.65
N SER A 173 -4.53 7.72 1.95
CA SER A 173 -4.61 9.06 2.54
C SER A 173 -5.69 9.09 3.61
N ASP A 174 -5.48 9.85 4.68
CA ASP A 174 -6.53 10.02 5.68
C ASP A 174 -7.76 10.71 5.06
N SER A 175 -8.95 10.19 5.35
CA SER A 175 -10.21 10.70 4.79
C SER A 175 -10.43 12.19 5.07
N VAL A 176 -9.94 12.67 6.19
CA VAL A 176 -10.07 14.05 6.68
C VAL A 176 -8.90 14.96 6.28
N GLN A 177 -8.00 14.52 5.36
CA GLN A 177 -6.86 15.30 4.88
C GLN A 177 -7.12 15.91 3.49
N PRO A 178 -7.75 17.11 3.42
CA PRO A 178 -8.20 17.69 2.15
C PRO A 178 -7.04 18.09 1.24
N ILE A 179 -5.88 18.45 1.80
CA ILE A 179 -4.70 18.89 1.02
C ILE A 179 -4.13 17.71 0.24
N SER A 180 -3.93 16.57 0.90
CA SER A 180 -3.42 15.35 0.27
C SER A 180 -4.40 14.81 -0.75
N ASN A 181 -5.68 14.68 -0.38
CA ASN A 181 -6.74 14.19 -1.26
C ASN A 181 -6.88 15.08 -2.52
N GLY A 182 -6.80 16.41 -2.36
CA GLY A 182 -6.82 17.34 -3.49
C GLY A 182 -5.56 17.27 -4.37
N LEU A 183 -4.38 17.00 -3.77
CA LEU A 183 -3.12 16.84 -4.50
C LEU A 183 -3.14 15.58 -5.35
N TYR A 184 -3.55 14.43 -4.78
CA TYR A 184 -3.60 13.15 -5.46
C TYR A 184 -4.73 13.11 -6.52
N GLY A 185 -5.89 13.69 -6.21
CA GLY A 185 -7.02 13.75 -7.12
C GLY A 185 -6.70 14.44 -8.46
N ARG A 186 -5.79 15.44 -8.46
CA ARG A 186 -5.32 16.10 -9.69
C ARG A 186 -4.51 15.18 -10.61
N LEU A 187 -4.02 14.07 -10.10
CA LEU A 187 -3.32 13.02 -10.87
C LEU A 187 -4.25 11.85 -11.24
N GLY A 188 -5.55 11.98 -10.94
CA GLY A 188 -6.52 10.90 -11.13
C GLY A 188 -6.47 9.83 -10.03
N ILE A 189 -5.61 10.00 -9.00
CA ILE A 189 -5.52 9.12 -7.84
C ILE A 189 -6.60 9.58 -6.86
N VAL A 190 -7.83 9.16 -7.08
CA VAL A 190 -8.98 9.61 -6.30
C VAL A 190 -9.37 8.59 -5.22
N ALA A 191 -9.91 9.07 -4.11
CA ALA A 191 -10.43 8.25 -3.02
C ALA A 191 -11.54 7.33 -3.52
N ARG A 192 -11.39 6.02 -3.30
CA ARG A 192 -12.30 4.99 -3.79
C ARG A 192 -12.88 4.11 -2.70
N MET A 193 -12.08 3.77 -1.69
CA MET A 193 -12.48 2.81 -0.69
C MET A 193 -11.97 3.21 0.70
N PRO A 194 -12.81 3.20 1.74
CA PRO A 194 -12.35 3.37 3.11
C PRO A 194 -11.56 2.14 3.58
N VAL A 195 -10.56 2.38 4.41
CA VAL A 195 -9.80 1.34 5.12
C VAL A 195 -9.89 1.66 6.61
N PHE A 196 -10.51 0.78 7.37
CA PHE A 196 -10.76 0.97 8.79
C PHE A 196 -9.66 0.32 9.63
N ASN A 197 -9.25 0.98 10.71
CA ASN A 197 -8.40 0.35 11.73
C ASN A 197 -9.28 -0.27 12.82
N LEU A 198 -9.26 -1.59 12.94
CA LEU A 198 -9.92 -2.29 14.02
C LEU A 198 -8.89 -2.63 15.09
N VAL A 199 -9.15 -2.18 16.32
CA VAL A 199 -8.20 -2.31 17.42
C VAL A 199 -8.89 -2.94 18.64
N GLY A 200 -8.16 -3.78 19.34
CA GLY A 200 -8.62 -4.38 20.61
C GLY A 200 -7.95 -5.70 20.94
N ARG A 201 -8.29 -6.21 22.12
CA ARG A 201 -8.05 -7.62 22.46
C ARG A 201 -9.31 -8.40 22.18
N PRO A 202 -9.23 -9.55 21.49
CA PRO A 202 -10.41 -10.38 21.30
C PRO A 202 -11.01 -10.77 22.64
N THR A 203 -12.25 -10.35 22.90
CA THR A 203 -12.99 -10.70 24.13
C THR A 203 -13.83 -11.97 23.96
N SER A 204 -14.11 -12.33 22.73
CA SER A 204 -14.93 -13.50 22.36
C SER A 204 -14.29 -14.25 21.18
N PRO A 205 -13.05 -14.76 21.33
CA PRO A 205 -12.37 -15.44 20.21
C PRO A 205 -13.10 -16.72 19.77
N SER A 206 -13.89 -17.34 20.63
CA SER A 206 -14.68 -18.54 20.33
C SER A 206 -15.82 -18.31 19.32
N VAL A 207 -16.17 -17.06 19.01
CA VAL A 207 -17.16 -16.77 17.95
C VAL A 207 -16.54 -16.86 16.54
N LEU A 208 -15.21 -16.90 16.46
CA LEU A 208 -14.51 -17.10 15.19
C LEU A 208 -14.39 -18.59 14.88
N PRO A 209 -14.72 -19.01 13.65
CA PRO A 209 -14.62 -20.40 13.26
C PRO A 209 -13.16 -20.85 13.22
N ALA A 210 -12.91 -22.11 13.57
CA ALA A 210 -11.60 -22.75 13.37
C ALA A 210 -11.35 -22.98 11.87
N LEU A 211 -10.08 -23.23 11.52
CA LEU A 211 -9.73 -23.65 10.16
C LEU A 211 -10.51 -24.95 9.83
N PRO A 212 -11.11 -25.02 8.62
CA PRO A 212 -11.78 -26.24 8.17
C PRO A 212 -10.85 -27.46 8.17
N ALA A 213 -11.43 -28.65 8.40
CA ALA A 213 -10.69 -29.89 8.29
C ALA A 213 -10.08 -30.04 6.88
N GLY A 214 -8.83 -30.50 6.79
CA GLY A 214 -8.11 -30.63 5.53
C GLY A 214 -7.38 -29.37 5.04
N ILE A 215 -7.43 -28.28 5.80
CA ILE A 215 -6.60 -27.11 5.55
C ILE A 215 -5.40 -27.13 6.52
N GLU A 216 -4.21 -27.06 5.96
CA GLU A 216 -2.95 -26.98 6.67
C GLU A 216 -2.47 -25.54 6.75
N ALA A 217 -2.00 -25.11 7.94
CA ALA A 217 -1.29 -23.85 8.13
C ALA A 217 0.21 -24.14 8.28
N VAL A 218 0.97 -23.88 7.24
CA VAL A 218 2.41 -24.13 7.19
C VAL A 218 3.16 -22.85 7.58
N PRO A 219 3.95 -22.85 8.67
CA PRO A 219 4.72 -21.67 9.07
C PRO A 219 5.73 -21.27 8.00
N LEU A 220 5.79 -19.97 7.70
CA LEU A 220 6.85 -19.39 6.90
C LEU A 220 8.11 -19.23 7.77
N GLU A 221 9.26 -19.67 7.27
CA GLU A 221 10.50 -19.59 8.04
C GLU A 221 10.83 -18.17 8.50
N PRO A 222 11.30 -17.99 9.76
CA PRO A 222 11.80 -16.71 10.25
C PRO A 222 12.95 -16.18 9.38
N ALA A 223 13.09 -14.84 9.34
CA ALA A 223 14.09 -14.18 8.50
C ALA A 223 15.55 -14.47 8.87
N ASP A 224 15.82 -14.78 10.15
CA ASP A 224 17.15 -15.14 10.66
C ASP A 224 17.70 -16.45 10.05
N ARG A 225 16.81 -17.34 9.60
CA ARG A 225 17.17 -18.56 8.86
C ARG A 225 17.31 -18.36 7.35
N LEU A 226 16.91 -17.19 6.86
CA LEU A 226 17.11 -16.79 5.48
C LEU A 226 18.52 -16.19 5.36
N SER A 227 19.57 -17.03 5.42
CA SER A 227 20.93 -16.55 5.23
C SER A 227 21.03 -15.85 3.87
N HIS A 228 21.56 -14.61 3.86
CA HIS A 228 21.85 -13.84 2.66
C HIS A 228 22.76 -14.53 1.64
N ARG A 229 23.29 -15.72 1.97
CA ARG A 229 24.26 -16.46 1.17
C ARG A 229 23.70 -17.61 0.34
N ASN A 230 22.46 -18.02 0.54
CA ASN A 230 21.89 -19.09 -0.30
C ASN A 230 20.34 -19.00 -0.38
N PRO A 231 19.78 -18.21 -1.32
CA PRO A 231 18.36 -18.20 -1.58
C PRO A 231 17.82 -19.48 -2.25
N ALA A 232 18.71 -20.38 -2.67
CA ALA A 232 18.39 -21.48 -3.57
C ALA A 232 18.48 -22.86 -2.90
N GLY A 233 17.61 -23.10 -1.89
CA GLY A 233 17.21 -24.48 -1.61
C GLY A 233 15.94 -24.79 -2.44
N PRO A 234 15.78 -25.98 -3.03
CA PRO A 234 14.67 -26.29 -3.93
C PRO A 234 13.27 -26.02 -3.35
N GLY A 235 13.06 -26.17 -2.04
CA GLY A 235 11.78 -25.87 -1.39
C GLY A 235 11.52 -24.37 -1.10
N LYS A 236 12.54 -23.51 -1.17
CA LYS A 236 12.40 -22.06 -0.92
C LYS A 236 11.94 -21.30 -2.15
N ALA A 237 12.44 -21.68 -3.32
CA ALA A 237 12.00 -21.13 -4.59
C ALA A 237 10.51 -21.43 -4.81
N GLU A 238 10.08 -22.66 -4.61
CA GLU A 238 8.68 -23.08 -4.73
C GLU A 238 7.75 -22.33 -3.76
N LEU A 239 8.20 -22.06 -2.53
CA LEU A 239 7.41 -21.26 -1.57
C LEU A 239 7.29 -19.80 -2.00
N CYS A 240 8.36 -19.18 -2.51
CA CYS A 240 8.32 -17.82 -3.04
C CYS A 240 7.40 -17.74 -4.25
N ASP A 241 7.51 -18.67 -5.19
CA ASP A 241 6.64 -18.74 -6.38
C ASP A 241 5.17 -18.92 -5.99
N THR A 242 4.88 -19.70 -4.94
CA THR A 242 3.53 -19.87 -4.42
C THR A 242 2.96 -18.59 -3.83
N ILE A 243 3.76 -17.85 -3.04
CA ILE A 243 3.35 -16.56 -2.47
C ILE A 243 3.13 -15.54 -3.59
N ASP A 244 4.05 -15.44 -4.54
CA ASP A 244 3.93 -14.56 -5.70
C ASP A 244 2.70 -14.88 -6.56
N PHE A 245 2.35 -16.17 -6.69
CA PHE A 245 1.11 -16.59 -7.34
C PHE A 245 -0.12 -16.06 -6.60
N ILE A 246 -0.19 -16.23 -5.27
CA ILE A 246 -1.30 -15.75 -4.46
C ILE A 246 -1.42 -14.22 -4.58
N ASP A 247 -0.29 -13.51 -4.49
CA ASP A 247 -0.24 -12.06 -4.64
C ASP A 247 -0.81 -11.59 -5.98
N ARG A 248 -0.38 -12.20 -7.09
CA ARG A 248 -0.91 -11.84 -8.42
C ARG A 248 -2.39 -12.13 -8.57
N GLN A 249 -2.90 -13.20 -7.92
CA GLN A 249 -4.34 -13.51 -7.94
C GLN A 249 -5.18 -12.55 -7.08
N VAL A 250 -4.62 -12.01 -5.99
CA VAL A 250 -5.35 -11.17 -5.03
C VAL A 250 -5.04 -9.69 -5.21
N LEU A 251 -3.76 -9.33 -5.35
CA LEU A 251 -3.31 -7.94 -5.48
C LEU A 251 -3.09 -7.51 -6.93
N GLY A 252 -2.99 -8.48 -7.86
CA GLY A 252 -2.63 -8.21 -9.26
C GLY A 252 -1.13 -8.01 -9.48
N TYR A 253 -0.29 -8.10 -8.45
CA TYR A 253 1.17 -7.96 -8.53
C TYR A 253 1.85 -8.71 -7.38
N ALA A 254 3.09 -9.14 -7.58
CA ALA A 254 3.90 -9.74 -6.53
C ALA A 254 4.73 -8.68 -5.79
N HIS A 255 4.94 -8.88 -4.47
CA HIS A 255 5.70 -7.97 -3.63
C HIS A 255 6.70 -8.68 -2.70
N GLN A 256 7.46 -9.62 -3.25
CA GLN A 256 8.40 -10.47 -2.51
C GLN A 256 9.36 -9.72 -1.57
N PRO A 257 9.95 -8.55 -1.93
CA PRO A 257 10.82 -7.81 -1.01
C PRO A 257 10.10 -7.40 0.29
N ASP A 258 8.80 -7.12 0.19
CA ASP A 258 7.99 -6.66 1.31
C ASP A 258 7.68 -7.83 2.27
N HIS A 259 7.48 -9.04 1.77
CA HIS A 259 7.36 -10.24 2.60
C HIS A 259 8.61 -10.52 3.43
N LEU A 260 9.81 -10.33 2.84
CA LEU A 260 11.06 -10.47 3.58
C LEU A 260 11.14 -9.40 4.68
N PHE A 261 10.86 -8.14 4.35
CA PHE A 261 10.83 -7.04 5.30
C PHE A 261 9.89 -7.33 6.49
N LEU A 262 8.67 -7.79 6.24
CA LEU A 262 7.70 -8.08 7.30
C LEU A 262 8.20 -9.15 8.26
N ARG A 263 8.87 -10.19 7.76
CA ARG A 263 9.48 -11.24 8.60
C ARG A 263 10.66 -10.71 9.41
N VAL A 264 11.52 -9.88 8.82
CA VAL A 264 12.61 -9.17 9.53
C VAL A 264 12.04 -8.28 10.64
N GLN A 265 10.84 -7.70 10.43
CA GLN A 265 10.14 -6.90 11.44
C GLN A 265 9.42 -7.75 12.50
N GLY A 266 9.68 -9.05 12.57
CA GLY A 266 9.14 -9.95 13.59
C GLY A 266 7.70 -10.38 13.35
N ARG A 267 7.19 -10.29 12.13
CA ARG A 267 5.92 -10.93 11.78
C ARG A 267 6.14 -12.41 11.51
N THR A 268 5.33 -13.25 12.13
CA THR A 268 5.24 -14.67 11.81
C THR A 268 4.18 -14.85 10.73
N GLY A 269 4.55 -15.52 9.65
CA GLY A 269 3.67 -15.82 8.53
C GLY A 269 3.28 -17.29 8.46
N PHE A 270 2.15 -17.57 7.83
CA PHE A 270 1.66 -18.90 7.51
C PHE A 270 1.17 -18.95 6.08
N LEU A 271 1.52 -20.02 5.36
CA LEU A 271 0.89 -20.42 4.11
C LEU A 271 -0.25 -21.37 4.44
N TYR A 272 -1.44 -21.13 3.90
CA TYR A 272 -2.60 -22.00 4.00
C TYR A 272 -2.73 -22.80 2.70
N ARG A 273 -2.90 -24.11 2.82
CA ARG A 273 -3.04 -25.01 1.67
C ARG A 273 -3.98 -26.18 1.99
N THR A 274 -4.48 -26.84 0.97
CA THR A 274 -5.19 -28.11 1.12
C THR A 274 -4.22 -29.23 1.50
N ALA A 275 -4.75 -30.36 2.00
CA ALA A 275 -3.96 -31.58 2.22
C ALA A 275 -3.27 -32.12 0.94
N ALA A 276 -3.79 -31.77 -0.24
CA ALA A 276 -3.18 -32.07 -1.54
C ALA A 276 -2.05 -31.10 -1.91
N GLY A 277 -1.80 -30.06 -1.11
CA GLY A 277 -0.76 -29.06 -1.32
C GLY A 277 -1.21 -27.84 -2.13
N GLU A 278 -2.47 -27.75 -2.55
CA GLU A 278 -2.98 -26.60 -3.31
C GLU A 278 -3.00 -25.33 -2.45
N PRO A 279 -2.43 -24.20 -2.90
CA PRO A 279 -2.39 -22.96 -2.12
C PRO A 279 -3.78 -22.34 -2.00
N LEU A 280 -4.09 -21.86 -0.80
CA LEU A 280 -5.36 -21.19 -0.49
C LEU A 280 -5.16 -19.73 -0.05
N GLY A 281 -3.94 -19.36 0.39
CA GLY A 281 -3.66 -18.03 0.83
C GLY A 281 -2.49 -18.00 1.81
N TYR A 282 -2.19 -16.80 2.30
CA TYR A 282 -1.21 -16.60 3.38
C TYR A 282 -1.72 -15.54 4.37
N GLY A 283 -1.08 -15.48 5.53
CA GLY A 283 -1.37 -14.44 6.51
C GLY A 283 -0.24 -14.27 7.52
N TYR A 284 -0.12 -13.05 8.04
CA TYR A 284 0.89 -12.65 9.01
C TYR A 284 0.27 -12.06 10.28
N SER A 285 0.93 -12.32 11.40
CA SER A 285 0.64 -11.70 12.69
C SER A 285 1.93 -11.47 13.48
N SER A 286 1.89 -10.68 14.55
CA SER A 286 3.06 -10.42 15.38
C SER A 286 2.70 -10.25 16.86
N GLN A 287 3.65 -10.52 17.76
CA GLN A 287 3.49 -10.31 19.20
C GLN A 287 3.27 -8.84 19.59
N VAL A 288 3.67 -7.88 18.75
CA VAL A 288 3.39 -6.45 18.97
C VAL A 288 1.97 -6.06 18.53
N GLY A 289 1.13 -7.03 18.15
CA GLY A 289 -0.27 -6.82 17.78
C GLY A 289 -0.45 -6.31 16.34
N ARG A 290 0.57 -6.31 15.48
CA ARG A 290 0.42 -6.02 14.05
C ARG A 290 -0.12 -7.24 13.32
N PHE A 291 -1.24 -7.07 12.63
CA PHE A 291 -1.93 -8.11 11.91
C PHE A 291 -1.97 -7.79 10.40
N GLY A 292 -1.78 -8.80 9.57
CA GLY A 292 -1.68 -8.65 8.10
C GLY A 292 -0.22 -8.58 7.62
N PRO A 293 0.01 -8.64 6.27
CA PRO A 293 -1.05 -8.83 5.29
C PRO A 293 -1.70 -10.22 5.38
N VAL A 294 -2.93 -10.32 4.89
CA VAL A 294 -3.62 -11.59 4.64
C VAL A 294 -4.13 -11.53 3.21
N ALA A 295 -3.81 -12.53 2.41
CA ALA A 295 -4.31 -12.68 1.04
C ALA A 295 -4.87 -14.09 0.86
N LEU A 296 -6.12 -14.18 0.40
CA LEU A 296 -6.84 -15.44 0.29
C LEU A 296 -7.40 -15.62 -1.13
N LEU A 297 -7.25 -16.82 -1.67
CA LEU A 297 -7.86 -17.20 -2.95
C LEU A 297 -9.36 -17.48 -2.79
N ASP A 298 -9.78 -17.89 -1.60
CA ASP A 298 -11.18 -18.11 -1.22
C ASP A 298 -11.55 -17.18 -0.03
N GLU A 299 -12.48 -16.27 -0.26
CA GLU A 299 -12.97 -15.30 0.74
C GLU A 299 -13.66 -15.98 1.93
N THR A 300 -14.18 -17.20 1.78
CA THR A 300 -14.85 -17.93 2.86
C THR A 300 -13.89 -18.30 3.99
N LEU A 301 -12.59 -18.34 3.71
CA LEU A 301 -11.53 -18.62 4.66
C LEU A 301 -11.13 -17.39 5.51
N THR A 302 -11.68 -16.20 5.25
CA THR A 302 -11.29 -14.96 5.96
C THR A 302 -11.42 -15.11 7.46
N ALA A 303 -12.58 -15.49 7.98
CA ALA A 303 -12.79 -15.63 9.43
C ALA A 303 -11.99 -16.79 10.04
N PRO A 304 -11.92 -18.01 9.46
CA PRO A 304 -11.06 -19.09 9.93
C PRO A 304 -9.57 -18.70 9.99
N VAL A 305 -9.04 -18.02 9.00
CA VAL A 305 -7.64 -17.60 8.95
C VAL A 305 -7.35 -16.52 10.00
N ILE A 306 -8.24 -15.54 10.17
CA ILE A 306 -8.15 -14.56 11.26
C ILE A 306 -8.11 -15.27 12.62
N SER A 307 -9.01 -16.24 12.84
CA SER A 307 -9.05 -17.05 14.07
C SER A 307 -7.73 -17.75 14.32
N HIS A 308 -7.20 -18.45 13.32
CA HIS A 308 -5.92 -19.16 13.42
C HIS A 308 -4.76 -18.21 13.75
N LEU A 309 -4.63 -17.09 13.04
CA LEU A 309 -3.54 -16.12 13.25
C LEU A 309 -3.59 -15.50 14.65
N MET A 310 -4.78 -15.21 15.17
CA MET A 310 -4.96 -14.70 16.55
C MET A 310 -4.62 -15.74 17.62
N ALA A 311 -4.89 -17.02 17.35
CA ALA A 311 -4.57 -18.11 18.26
C ALA A 311 -3.08 -18.51 18.20
N ALA A 312 -2.47 -18.50 17.01
CA ALA A 312 -1.08 -18.90 16.80
C ALA A 312 -0.07 -17.91 17.37
N ILE A 313 -0.39 -16.61 17.40
CA ILE A 313 0.50 -15.54 17.86
C ILE A 313 -0.24 -14.67 18.86
N GLU A 314 0.01 -14.92 20.14
CA GLU A 314 -0.58 -14.13 21.22
C GLU A 314 0.05 -12.73 21.28
N PRO A 315 -0.73 -11.66 21.13
CA PRO A 315 -0.20 -10.29 21.17
C PRO A 315 0.06 -9.87 22.62
N ARG A 316 1.17 -9.17 22.86
CA ARG A 316 1.50 -8.59 24.18
C ARG A 316 0.55 -7.46 24.59
N GLY A 317 -0.17 -6.89 23.63
CA GLY A 317 -1.09 -5.76 23.81
C GLY A 317 -2.36 -5.91 23.00
N ALA A 318 -2.88 -4.79 22.52
CA ALA A 318 -3.99 -4.79 21.59
C ALA A 318 -3.53 -5.22 20.19
N THR A 319 -4.41 -5.92 19.47
CA THR A 319 -4.25 -6.21 18.05
C THR A 319 -4.78 -5.03 17.23
N SER A 320 -4.09 -4.68 16.15
CA SER A 320 -4.51 -3.66 15.17
C SER A 320 -4.55 -4.29 13.78
N VAL A 321 -5.71 -4.20 13.14
CA VAL A 321 -6.00 -4.77 11.82
C VAL A 321 -6.56 -3.70 10.90
N TRP A 322 -5.89 -3.47 9.79
CA TRP A 322 -6.41 -2.61 8.72
C TRP A 322 -7.36 -3.42 7.84
N VAL A 323 -8.61 -2.98 7.73
CA VAL A 323 -9.67 -3.69 7.01
C VAL A 323 -10.22 -2.81 5.89
N PRO A 324 -10.00 -3.17 4.62
CA PRO A 324 -10.65 -2.53 3.50
C PRO A 324 -12.18 -2.64 3.60
N GLY A 325 -12.90 -1.57 3.25
CA GLY A 325 -14.36 -1.54 3.32
C GLY A 325 -15.05 -2.56 2.42
N ALA A 326 -14.34 -3.14 1.47
CA ALA A 326 -14.85 -4.24 0.65
C ALA A 326 -14.78 -5.62 1.36
N ASN A 327 -13.98 -5.74 2.44
CA ASN A 327 -13.83 -7.00 3.18
C ASN A 327 -14.81 -7.05 4.37
N ASP A 328 -16.08 -7.23 4.06
CA ASP A 328 -17.17 -7.31 5.05
C ASP A 328 -17.03 -8.55 5.95
N ARG A 329 -16.49 -9.66 5.44
CA ARG A 329 -16.24 -10.89 6.20
C ARG A 329 -15.23 -10.64 7.33
N ALA A 330 -14.13 -9.97 7.05
CA ALA A 330 -13.15 -9.59 8.07
C ALA A 330 -13.74 -8.57 9.05
N MET A 331 -14.44 -7.55 8.54
CA MET A 331 -15.08 -6.54 9.36
C MET A 331 -16.02 -7.18 10.39
N VAL A 332 -16.95 -8.00 9.93
CA VAL A 332 -17.95 -8.64 10.80
C VAL A 332 -17.29 -9.61 11.78
N ALA A 333 -16.30 -10.40 11.33
CA ALA A 333 -15.59 -11.34 12.19
C ALA A 333 -14.87 -10.62 13.34
N LEU A 334 -14.10 -9.57 13.03
CA LEU A 334 -13.32 -8.81 14.00
C LEU A 334 -14.21 -8.05 15.01
N LEU A 335 -15.31 -7.44 14.53
CA LEU A 335 -16.27 -6.78 15.43
C LEU A 335 -16.95 -7.78 16.38
N ARG A 336 -17.33 -8.95 15.88
CA ARG A 336 -17.89 -10.03 16.71
C ARG A 336 -16.88 -10.56 17.74
N ALA A 337 -15.60 -10.62 17.38
CA ALA A 337 -14.53 -11.00 18.28
C ALA A 337 -14.26 -9.95 19.38
N GLY A 338 -14.83 -8.74 19.27
CA GLY A 338 -14.74 -7.68 20.27
C GLY A 338 -13.74 -6.57 19.94
N LEU A 339 -13.18 -6.54 18.74
CA LEU A 339 -12.40 -5.39 18.28
C LEU A 339 -13.34 -4.21 17.96
N ARG A 340 -12.79 -3.01 17.94
CA ARG A 340 -13.53 -1.76 17.67
C ARG A 340 -12.87 -0.99 16.55
N ILE A 341 -13.68 -0.27 15.76
CA ILE A 341 -13.16 0.71 14.81
C ILE A 341 -12.57 1.87 15.62
N GLU A 342 -11.32 2.21 15.33
CA GLU A 342 -10.60 3.30 15.97
C GLU A 342 -10.31 4.43 15.00
N GLY A 343 -10.66 5.66 15.42
CA GLY A 343 -10.43 6.87 14.64
C GLY A 343 -11.28 6.98 13.38
N PHE A 344 -10.81 7.78 12.44
CA PHE A 344 -11.41 7.94 11.11
C PHE A 344 -10.75 6.98 10.11
N PRO A 345 -11.47 6.56 9.06
CA PRO A 345 -10.90 5.68 8.06
C PRO A 345 -9.83 6.39 7.24
N ALA A 346 -8.81 5.66 6.83
CA ALA A 346 -8.01 6.06 5.68
C ALA A 346 -8.78 5.78 4.39
N MET A 347 -8.43 6.48 3.33
CA MET A 347 -8.98 6.25 1.99
C MET A 347 -7.90 5.63 1.11
N LEU A 348 -8.19 4.47 0.57
CA LEU A 348 -7.40 3.90 -0.51
C LEU A 348 -7.81 4.58 -1.81
N CYS A 349 -6.83 5.19 -2.45
CA CYS A 349 -6.98 6.02 -3.63
C CYS A 349 -6.25 5.36 -4.80
N TRP A 350 -6.88 5.34 -5.98
CA TRP A 350 -6.24 4.79 -7.19
C TRP A 350 -6.79 5.39 -8.47
N THR A 351 -6.02 5.23 -9.54
CA THR A 351 -6.43 5.62 -10.90
C THR A 351 -7.37 4.60 -11.52
N ARG A 352 -7.17 3.31 -11.25
CA ARG A 352 -8.02 2.20 -11.68
C ARG A 352 -7.92 1.03 -10.69
N PRO A 353 -8.96 0.17 -10.57
CA PRO A 353 -8.93 -1.02 -9.72
C PRO A 353 -7.76 -1.94 -10.07
N PHE A 354 -7.17 -2.61 -9.05
CA PHE A 354 -6.01 -3.47 -9.24
C PHE A 354 -5.95 -4.69 -8.31
N ALA A 355 -6.77 -4.74 -7.27
CA ALA A 355 -6.73 -5.80 -6.27
C ALA A 355 -8.13 -6.24 -5.84
N ALA A 356 -8.24 -7.48 -5.37
CA ALA A 356 -9.44 -8.06 -4.77
C ALA A 356 -9.43 -7.76 -3.25
N PHE A 357 -9.80 -6.54 -2.90
CA PHE A 357 -9.78 -6.04 -1.51
C PHE A 357 -10.82 -6.68 -0.59
N ASP A 358 -11.75 -7.45 -1.12
CA ASP A 358 -12.69 -8.32 -0.41
C ASP A 358 -12.01 -9.55 0.22
N ARG A 359 -10.80 -9.90 -0.25
CA ARG A 359 -9.99 -11.07 0.16
C ARG A 359 -8.61 -10.69 0.67
N TYR A 360 -8.38 -9.40 0.90
CA TYR A 360 -7.09 -8.86 1.32
C TYR A 360 -7.19 -8.01 2.59
N LEU A 361 -6.23 -8.18 3.49
CA LEU A 361 -5.99 -7.29 4.63
C LEU A 361 -4.56 -6.77 4.53
N PRO A 362 -4.34 -5.46 4.41
CA PRO A 362 -2.99 -4.91 4.22
C PRO A 362 -2.11 -5.01 5.48
N ALA A 363 -0.81 -5.00 5.27
CA ALA A 363 0.18 -4.92 6.36
C ALA A 363 0.12 -3.60 7.11
N GLY A 364 -0.28 -2.53 6.43
CA GLY A 364 -0.39 -1.16 6.90
C GLY A 364 -0.74 -0.22 5.75
N LEU A 365 -0.86 1.07 6.03
CA LEU A 365 -1.28 2.06 5.02
C LEU A 365 -0.13 2.52 4.11
N ALA A 366 1.11 2.30 4.51
CA ALA A 366 2.29 2.75 3.76
C ALA A 366 2.94 1.60 2.95
N LEU A 367 2.45 0.38 3.12
CA LEU A 367 2.91 -0.83 2.44
C LEU A 367 1.70 -1.75 2.26
N LEU A 368 1.18 -1.84 1.05
CA LEU A 368 0.06 -2.71 0.68
C LEU A 368 0.54 -4.12 0.43
#